data_051f58c952f8ee0c0b80edd44dda7205
#
_entry.id   051f58c952f8ee0c0b80edd44dda7205
#
_cell.length_a   1.000
_cell.length_b   1.000
_cell.length_c   1.000
_cell.angle_alpha   90.00
_cell.angle_beta   90.00
_cell.angle_gamma   90.00
#
_symmetry.space_group_name_H-M   'P 1'
#
loop_
_entity.id
_entity.type
_entity.pdbx_description
1 polymer ?
#
loop_
_entity_poly.entity_id
_entity_poly.type
_entity_poly.pdbx_seq_one_letter_code
_entity_poly.pdbx_strand_id
1 'polypeptide(L)'
;ENILIAPGSKMLLYAVQLAYDTDLLLPAPSWVSYAPQSQIIGRQTHWLQTTEKDDWRLTAEVLEAHCQNNSNQKILILNYPNNPIGNSYNKKQLESLAAVARKYHIIILSDEIYGELNHNGEHISIAQFYPEGTIITSGLSKWAGAGGWRFGTAAFPHELKDLQKVVQTIASETYSSTASPIQYAAVEAYKDNPDLEIYRINARRILKMIGNYVYQRLHDMNI
;
A
#
# COMPACT_ATOMS: atom_id res chain seq x y z
N GLU A 1 20.08 2.27 -0.69
CA GLU A 1 19.99 3.73 -0.44
C GLU A 1 18.58 4.29 -0.61
N ASN A 2 17.70 3.64 -1.38
CA ASN A 2 16.35 4.13 -1.66
C ASN A 2 15.25 3.47 -0.78
N ILE A 3 15.63 2.69 0.20
CA ILE A 3 14.70 1.97 1.07
C ILE A 3 14.85 2.48 2.51
N LEU A 4 13.71 2.82 3.11
CA LEU A 4 13.60 3.08 4.55
C LEU A 4 12.90 1.91 5.23
N ILE A 5 13.31 1.61 6.46
CA ILE A 5 12.69 0.61 7.32
C ILE A 5 12.10 1.24 8.57
N ALA A 6 11.02 0.65 9.10
CA ALA A 6 10.34 1.13 10.28
C ALA A 6 9.70 0.00 11.09
N PRO A 7 9.27 0.26 12.33
CA PRO A 7 8.46 -0.67 13.13
C PRO A 7 7.07 -0.91 12.52
N GLY A 8 7.04 -1.46 11.30
CA GLY A 8 5.87 -1.72 10.47
C GLY A 8 5.58 -0.60 9.44
N SER A 9 5.00 -0.97 8.29
CA SER A 9 4.65 -0.03 7.21
C SER A 9 3.74 1.11 7.67
N LYS A 10 2.91 0.90 8.69
CA LYS A 10 2.04 1.94 9.28
C LYS A 10 2.80 3.20 9.67
N MET A 11 4.00 3.06 10.23
CA MET A 11 4.84 4.20 10.62
C MET A 11 5.37 4.96 9.39
N LEU A 12 5.73 4.25 8.33
CA LEU A 12 6.19 4.86 7.08
C LEU A 12 5.06 5.60 6.36
N LEU A 13 3.87 5.00 6.31
CA LEU A 13 2.67 5.65 5.78
C LEU A 13 2.35 6.96 6.51
N TYR A 14 2.46 6.96 7.83
CA TYR A 14 2.28 8.16 8.65
C TYR A 14 3.38 9.19 8.42
N ALA A 15 4.65 8.76 8.42
CA ALA A 15 5.78 9.65 8.26
C ALA A 15 5.81 10.34 6.88
N VAL A 16 5.39 9.65 5.81
CA VAL A 16 5.26 10.26 4.47
C VAL A 16 4.16 11.32 4.47
N GLN A 17 3.00 11.04 5.06
CA GLN A 17 1.92 12.02 5.16
C GLN A 17 2.34 13.24 6.02
N LEU A 18 3.11 13.02 7.09
CA LEU A 18 3.63 14.11 7.93
C LEU A 18 4.67 14.96 7.19
N ALA A 19 5.54 14.31 6.39
CA ALA A 19 6.61 14.96 5.66
C ALA A 19 6.14 15.83 4.49
N TYR A 20 4.99 15.51 3.91
CA TYR A 20 4.49 16.17 2.71
C TYR A 20 3.18 16.91 2.98
N ASP A 21 3.26 18.24 2.93
CA ASP A 21 2.14 19.13 3.26
C ASP A 21 1.08 19.13 2.15
N THR A 22 0.16 18.17 2.22
CA THR A 22 -0.87 17.99 1.20
C THR A 22 -2.10 17.25 1.73
N ASP A 23 -3.20 17.36 0.99
CA ASP A 23 -4.40 16.58 1.23
C ASP A 23 -4.21 15.11 0.83
N LEU A 24 -4.97 14.24 1.50
CA LEU A 24 -4.98 12.81 1.26
C LEU A 24 -6.17 12.40 0.39
N LEU A 25 -5.91 11.68 -0.70
CA LEU A 25 -6.93 11.00 -1.49
C LEU A 25 -7.03 9.54 -1.05
N LEU A 26 -8.24 9.08 -0.75
CA LEU A 26 -8.52 7.70 -0.37
C LEU A 26 -9.69 7.12 -1.15
N PRO A 27 -9.53 5.97 -1.82
CA PRO A 27 -10.67 5.19 -2.31
C PRO A 27 -11.55 4.72 -1.14
N ALA A 28 -12.86 4.75 -1.30
CA ALA A 28 -13.80 4.23 -0.32
C ALA A 28 -14.43 2.93 -0.83
N PRO A 29 -14.32 1.82 -0.06
CA PRO A 29 -13.77 1.69 1.27
C PRO A 29 -12.24 1.55 1.31
N SER A 30 -11.64 1.88 2.44
CA SER A 30 -10.19 1.80 2.71
C SER A 30 -9.91 1.28 4.12
N TRP A 31 -8.67 0.85 4.34
CA TRP A 31 -8.23 0.46 5.68
C TRP A 31 -8.38 1.61 6.67
N VAL A 32 -8.95 1.29 7.82
CA VAL A 32 -9.41 2.24 8.85
C VAL A 32 -8.32 3.17 9.40
N SER A 33 -7.05 2.88 9.20
CA SER A 33 -5.96 3.70 9.77
C SER A 33 -5.50 4.85 8.87
N TYR A 34 -5.81 4.87 7.58
CA TYR A 34 -5.28 5.90 6.67
C TYR A 34 -5.85 7.29 6.97
N ALA A 35 -7.17 7.42 7.03
CA ALA A 35 -7.81 8.70 7.31
C ALA A 35 -7.48 9.26 8.71
N PRO A 36 -7.50 8.48 9.82
CA PRO A 36 -7.07 8.97 11.12
C PRO A 36 -5.64 9.49 11.16
N GLN A 37 -4.71 8.89 10.40
CA GLN A 37 -3.34 9.41 10.30
C GLN A 37 -3.30 10.82 9.70
N SER A 38 -4.05 11.05 8.61
CA SER A 38 -4.22 12.37 8.00
C SER A 38 -4.83 13.37 8.99
N GLN A 39 -5.86 12.97 9.72
CA GLN A 39 -6.53 13.83 10.71
C GLN A 39 -5.61 14.23 11.86
N ILE A 40 -4.78 13.32 12.39
CA ILE A 40 -3.82 13.59 13.47
C ILE A 40 -2.87 14.73 13.10
N ILE A 41 -2.47 14.83 11.84
CA ILE A 41 -1.57 15.86 11.33
C ILE A 41 -2.29 17.08 10.73
N GLY A 42 -3.62 17.15 10.91
CA GLY A 42 -4.42 18.31 10.46
C GLY A 42 -4.64 18.39 8.95
N ARG A 43 -4.49 17.28 8.20
CA ARG A 43 -4.74 17.23 6.75
C ARG A 43 -6.17 16.81 6.44
N GLN A 44 -6.69 17.28 5.32
CA GLN A 44 -8.00 16.84 4.83
C GLN A 44 -7.88 15.49 4.12
N THR A 45 -8.92 14.67 4.28
CA THR A 45 -9.08 13.43 3.52
C THR A 45 -10.22 13.59 2.54
N HIS A 46 -9.93 13.43 1.25
CA HIS A 46 -10.91 13.40 0.18
C HIS A 46 -11.23 11.96 -0.20
N TRP A 47 -12.47 11.56 0.04
CA TRP A 47 -12.93 10.22 -0.28
C TRP A 47 -13.31 10.12 -1.76
N LEU A 48 -12.61 9.27 -2.48
CA LEU A 48 -12.91 8.91 -3.87
C LEU A 48 -13.89 7.74 -3.86
N GLN A 49 -15.13 8.01 -4.26
CA GLN A 49 -16.18 6.99 -4.23
C GLN A 49 -15.91 5.91 -5.28
N THR A 50 -15.98 4.67 -4.84
CA THR A 50 -15.95 3.49 -5.71
C THR A 50 -17.31 2.81 -5.71
N THR A 51 -17.55 1.92 -6.66
CA THR A 51 -18.84 1.27 -6.83
C THR A 51 -18.70 -0.24 -6.96
N GLU A 52 -19.77 -0.97 -6.68
CA GLU A 52 -19.85 -2.41 -6.92
C GLU A 52 -19.60 -2.76 -8.40
N LYS A 53 -20.10 -1.92 -9.33
CA LYS A 53 -19.89 -2.07 -10.77
C LYS A 53 -18.41 -2.16 -11.16
N ASP A 54 -17.56 -1.45 -10.40
CA ASP A 54 -16.11 -1.42 -10.60
C ASP A 54 -15.39 -2.36 -9.61
N ASP A 55 -16.12 -3.31 -9.01
CA ASP A 55 -15.64 -4.18 -7.94
C ASP A 55 -14.97 -3.40 -6.80
N TRP A 56 -15.50 -2.24 -6.46
CA TRP A 56 -14.95 -1.35 -5.44
C TRP A 56 -13.49 -0.93 -5.70
N ARG A 57 -13.09 -0.82 -6.98
CA ARG A 57 -11.79 -0.28 -7.39
C ARG A 57 -11.90 1.20 -7.75
N LEU A 58 -10.89 1.95 -7.40
CA LEU A 58 -10.75 3.30 -7.93
C LEU A 58 -10.52 3.22 -9.44
N THR A 59 -11.28 4.00 -10.21
CA THR A 59 -11.08 4.13 -11.65
C THR A 59 -10.32 5.42 -11.99
N ALA A 60 -9.70 5.44 -13.17
CA ALA A 60 -9.00 6.62 -13.66
C ALA A 60 -9.95 7.82 -13.83
N GLU A 61 -11.19 7.58 -14.27
CA GLU A 61 -12.22 8.60 -14.46
C GLU A 61 -12.59 9.30 -13.15
N VAL A 62 -12.77 8.53 -12.07
CA VAL A 62 -13.06 9.08 -10.73
C VAL A 62 -11.90 9.92 -10.23
N LEU A 63 -10.67 9.43 -10.38
CA LEU A 63 -9.46 10.16 -9.98
C LEU A 63 -9.31 11.46 -10.79
N GLU A 64 -9.49 11.40 -12.10
CA GLU A 64 -9.37 12.55 -12.99
C GLU A 64 -10.43 13.61 -12.71
N ALA A 65 -11.69 13.21 -12.55
CA ALA A 65 -12.79 14.12 -12.23
C ALA A 65 -12.55 14.88 -10.92
N HIS A 66 -11.96 14.21 -9.91
CA HIS A 66 -11.57 14.90 -8.67
C HIS A 66 -10.45 15.93 -8.91
N CYS A 67 -9.45 15.58 -9.70
CA CYS A 67 -8.28 16.42 -9.95
C CYS A 67 -8.59 17.63 -10.85
N GLN A 68 -9.52 17.53 -11.78
CA GLN A 68 -9.94 18.65 -12.64
C GLN A 68 -10.45 19.86 -11.85
N ASN A 69 -11.06 19.61 -10.68
CA ASN A 69 -11.65 20.64 -9.83
C ASN A 69 -10.73 21.06 -8.67
N ASN A 70 -9.55 20.48 -8.55
CA ASN A 70 -8.64 20.74 -7.45
C ASN A 70 -7.18 20.62 -7.93
N SER A 71 -6.49 21.77 -8.01
CA SER A 71 -5.11 21.86 -8.50
C SER A 71 -4.04 21.65 -7.41
N ASN A 72 -4.43 21.51 -6.13
CA ASN A 72 -3.47 21.31 -5.05
C ASN A 72 -2.68 20.02 -5.24
N GLN A 73 -1.46 19.99 -4.70
CA GLN A 73 -0.68 18.75 -4.61
C GLN A 73 -1.45 17.72 -3.77
N LYS A 74 -1.24 16.42 -4.06
CA LYS A 74 -2.00 15.34 -3.44
C LYS A 74 -1.14 14.10 -3.23
N ILE A 75 -1.45 13.37 -2.15
CA ILE A 75 -1.05 11.97 -1.98
C ILE A 75 -2.28 11.10 -2.20
N LEU A 76 -2.15 10.08 -3.03
CA LEU A 76 -3.13 9.00 -3.14
C LEU A 76 -2.58 7.76 -2.43
N ILE A 77 -3.28 7.25 -1.42
CA ILE A 77 -2.96 5.91 -0.91
C ILE A 77 -3.75 4.89 -1.72
N LEU A 78 -3.04 3.98 -2.36
CA LEU A 78 -3.59 2.88 -3.13
C LEU A 78 -3.13 1.57 -2.51
N ASN A 79 -4.08 0.84 -1.91
CA ASN A 79 -3.82 -0.46 -1.27
C ASN A 79 -4.42 -1.59 -2.11
N TYR A 80 -3.58 -2.52 -2.53
CA TYR A 80 -4.02 -3.73 -3.27
C TYR A 80 -2.98 -4.86 -3.17
N PRO A 81 -3.42 -6.11 -3.01
CA PRO A 81 -4.79 -6.50 -2.70
C PRO A 81 -5.37 -5.67 -1.56
N ASN A 82 -6.65 -5.26 -1.69
CA ASN A 82 -7.26 -4.24 -0.83
C ASN A 82 -7.75 -4.80 0.51
N ASN A 83 -7.60 -4.03 1.57
CA ASN A 83 -8.32 -4.23 2.82
C ASN A 83 -9.35 -3.08 2.97
N PRO A 84 -10.69 -3.39 3.00
CA PRO A 84 -11.30 -4.66 3.39
C PRO A 84 -11.78 -5.58 2.24
N ILE A 85 -11.77 -5.14 0.98
CA ILE A 85 -12.48 -5.81 -0.13
C ILE A 85 -11.76 -7.07 -0.63
N GLY A 86 -10.42 -7.11 -0.58
CA GLY A 86 -9.63 -8.24 -1.06
C GLY A 86 -9.35 -8.24 -2.57
N ASN A 87 -9.81 -7.24 -3.31
CA ASN A 87 -9.58 -7.12 -4.75
C ASN A 87 -8.18 -6.57 -5.09
N SER A 88 -7.81 -6.71 -6.35
CA SER A 88 -6.56 -6.16 -6.90
C SER A 88 -6.83 -5.55 -8.28
N TYR A 89 -5.86 -4.89 -8.85
CA TYR A 89 -5.93 -4.27 -10.17
C TYR A 89 -5.26 -5.14 -11.23
N ASN A 90 -5.76 -5.07 -12.46
CA ASN A 90 -5.06 -5.59 -13.62
C ASN A 90 -4.13 -4.52 -14.23
N LYS A 91 -3.27 -4.96 -15.15
CA LYS A 91 -2.29 -4.10 -15.81
C LYS A 91 -2.92 -2.84 -16.43
N LYS A 92 -4.00 -2.99 -17.19
CA LYS A 92 -4.66 -1.87 -17.88
C LYS A 92 -5.24 -0.83 -16.93
N GLN A 93 -5.81 -1.28 -15.81
CA GLN A 93 -6.33 -0.39 -14.78
C GLN A 93 -5.21 0.42 -14.11
N LEU A 94 -4.08 -0.24 -13.80
CA LEU A 94 -2.92 0.44 -13.23
C LEU A 94 -2.28 1.42 -14.20
N GLU A 95 -2.16 1.08 -15.48
CA GLU A 95 -1.69 1.99 -16.54
C GLU A 95 -2.55 3.25 -16.63
N SER A 96 -3.88 3.09 -16.60
CA SER A 96 -4.81 4.22 -16.67
C SER A 96 -4.72 5.12 -15.42
N LEU A 97 -4.66 4.54 -14.22
CA LEU A 97 -4.48 5.30 -12.97
C LEU A 97 -3.12 6.03 -12.95
N ALA A 98 -2.05 5.36 -13.38
CA ALA A 98 -0.71 5.93 -13.48
C ALA A 98 -0.65 7.13 -14.43
N ALA A 99 -1.35 7.06 -15.56
CA ALA A 99 -1.43 8.15 -16.53
C ALA A 99 -2.10 9.40 -15.90
N VAL A 100 -3.20 9.22 -15.16
CA VAL A 100 -3.86 10.32 -14.45
C VAL A 100 -2.97 10.86 -13.33
N ALA A 101 -2.38 9.99 -12.53
CA ALA A 101 -1.49 10.40 -11.44
C ALA A 101 -0.30 11.22 -11.95
N ARG A 102 0.32 10.79 -13.05
CA ARG A 102 1.40 11.53 -13.71
C ARG A 102 0.94 12.90 -14.22
N LYS A 103 -0.22 12.96 -14.89
CA LYS A 103 -0.79 14.19 -15.44
C LYS A 103 -1.01 15.25 -14.36
N TYR A 104 -1.43 14.84 -13.16
CA TYR A 104 -1.73 15.74 -12.05
C TYR A 104 -0.66 15.76 -10.95
N HIS A 105 0.52 15.20 -11.22
CA HIS A 105 1.66 15.14 -10.28
C HIS A 105 1.27 14.60 -8.89
N ILE A 106 0.44 13.56 -8.85
CA ILE A 106 0.01 12.91 -7.61
C ILE A 106 1.11 11.97 -7.13
N ILE A 107 1.54 12.08 -5.88
CA ILE A 107 2.37 11.06 -5.27
C ILE A 107 1.48 9.87 -4.91
N ILE A 108 1.79 8.70 -5.46
CA ILE A 108 1.12 7.46 -5.08
C ILE A 108 1.90 6.80 -3.94
N LEU A 109 1.22 6.61 -2.82
CA LEU A 109 1.69 5.78 -1.72
C LEU A 109 1.04 4.40 -1.88
N SER A 110 1.75 3.52 -2.59
CA SER A 110 1.28 2.18 -2.94
C SER A 110 1.52 1.24 -1.76
N ASP A 111 0.46 0.94 -1.01
CA ASP A 111 0.53 -0.03 0.10
C ASP A 111 0.32 -1.44 -0.43
N GLU A 112 1.43 -2.12 -0.70
CA GLU A 112 1.47 -3.46 -1.29
C GLU A 112 1.72 -4.54 -0.24
N ILE A 113 1.33 -4.29 1.01
CA ILE A 113 1.56 -5.19 2.15
C ILE A 113 0.96 -6.60 1.94
N TYR A 114 -0.04 -6.74 1.06
CA TYR A 114 -0.67 -8.00 0.70
C TYR A 114 -0.21 -8.57 -0.65
N GLY A 115 0.70 -7.90 -1.36
CA GLY A 115 1.14 -8.29 -2.70
C GLY A 115 1.55 -9.76 -2.81
N GLU A 116 2.37 -10.23 -1.87
CA GLU A 116 2.83 -11.62 -1.80
C GLU A 116 1.73 -12.65 -1.48
N LEU A 117 0.55 -12.20 -1.04
CA LEU A 117 -0.60 -13.05 -0.73
C LEU A 117 -1.68 -13.02 -1.81
N ASN A 118 -1.43 -12.37 -2.95
CA ASN A 118 -2.37 -12.41 -4.08
C ASN A 118 -2.67 -13.87 -4.45
N HIS A 119 -3.95 -14.23 -4.44
CA HIS A 119 -4.40 -15.61 -4.60
C HIS A 119 -4.03 -16.23 -5.95
N ASN A 120 -3.75 -15.41 -6.95
CA ASN A 120 -3.30 -15.86 -8.28
C ASN A 120 -1.77 -16.00 -8.37
N GLY A 121 -1.04 -15.60 -7.32
CA GLY A 121 0.42 -15.65 -7.28
C GLY A 121 1.11 -14.52 -8.03
N GLU A 122 0.36 -13.65 -8.70
CA GLU A 122 0.90 -12.52 -9.46
C GLU A 122 0.48 -11.19 -8.83
N HIS A 123 1.44 -10.34 -8.56
CA HIS A 123 1.21 -8.96 -8.12
C HIS A 123 1.88 -8.01 -9.10
N ILE A 124 1.14 -7.02 -9.56
CA ILE A 124 1.64 -5.98 -10.46
C ILE A 124 1.67 -4.68 -9.68
N SER A 125 2.84 -4.12 -9.47
CA SER A 125 2.98 -2.81 -8.83
C SER A 125 2.69 -1.68 -9.82
N ILE A 126 1.96 -0.64 -9.36
CA ILE A 126 1.73 0.59 -10.15
C ILE A 126 3.04 1.34 -10.43
N ALA A 127 4.08 1.12 -9.63
CA ALA A 127 5.41 1.67 -9.88
C ALA A 127 6.02 1.23 -11.22
N GLN A 128 5.54 0.13 -11.83
CA GLN A 128 5.95 -0.25 -13.18
C GLN A 128 5.49 0.77 -14.25
N PHE A 129 4.43 1.54 -13.96
CA PHE A 129 3.81 2.48 -14.90
C PHE A 129 4.01 3.94 -14.51
N TYR A 130 4.28 4.20 -13.23
CA TYR A 130 4.57 5.54 -12.68
C TYR A 130 5.69 5.46 -11.64
N PRO A 131 6.90 5.03 -12.04
CA PRO A 131 8.02 4.85 -11.08
C PRO A 131 8.42 6.15 -10.40
N GLU A 132 8.47 7.27 -11.11
CA GLU A 132 8.95 8.56 -10.62
C GLU A 132 8.07 9.21 -9.54
N GLY A 133 6.81 8.83 -9.43
CA GLY A 133 5.87 9.39 -8.45
C GLY A 133 5.28 8.37 -7.48
N THR A 134 5.84 7.14 -7.42
CA THR A 134 5.29 6.07 -6.59
C THR A 134 6.26 5.67 -5.48
N ILE A 135 5.78 5.74 -4.23
CA ILE A 135 6.44 5.16 -3.06
C ILE A 135 5.76 3.83 -2.76
N ILE A 136 6.51 2.73 -2.74
CA ILE A 136 5.98 1.40 -2.43
C ILE A 136 6.19 1.12 -0.95
N THR A 137 5.12 0.75 -0.23
CA THR A 137 5.24 0.26 1.15
C THR A 137 4.87 -1.21 1.25
N SER A 138 5.63 -1.95 2.06
CA SER A 138 5.43 -3.37 2.31
C SER A 138 6.02 -3.76 3.67
N GLY A 139 6.20 -5.05 3.93
CA GLY A 139 6.82 -5.58 5.15
C GLY A 139 6.48 -7.05 5.42
N LEU A 140 6.92 -7.54 6.57
CA LEU A 140 6.78 -8.96 6.94
C LEU A 140 5.46 -9.31 7.63
N SER A 141 4.62 -8.31 7.92
CA SER A 141 3.44 -8.48 8.77
C SER A 141 2.42 -9.48 8.24
N LYS A 142 2.28 -9.60 6.92
CA LYS A 142 1.22 -10.39 6.29
C LYS A 142 1.75 -11.68 5.70
N TRP A 143 2.55 -11.60 4.67
CA TRP A 143 3.01 -12.80 3.96
C TRP A 143 3.90 -13.71 4.82
N ALA A 144 4.69 -13.15 5.75
CA ALA A 144 5.54 -13.92 6.65
C ALA A 144 4.87 -14.22 7.99
N GLY A 145 3.61 -13.83 8.21
CA GLY A 145 2.93 -14.03 9.49
C GLY A 145 3.57 -13.28 10.68
N ALA A 146 4.50 -12.34 10.42
CA ALA A 146 5.35 -11.70 11.42
C ALA A 146 4.82 -10.30 11.85
N GLY A 147 3.50 -10.13 11.93
CA GLY A 147 2.88 -8.84 12.28
C GLY A 147 3.35 -8.26 13.62
N GLY A 148 3.55 -9.13 14.63
CA GLY A 148 4.06 -8.74 15.95
C GLY A 148 5.53 -8.33 15.97
N TRP A 149 6.31 -8.70 14.96
CA TRP A 149 7.73 -8.37 14.85
C TRP A 149 7.99 -6.91 14.44
N ARG A 150 6.97 -6.24 13.92
CA ARG A 150 7.00 -4.81 13.57
C ARG A 150 8.11 -4.45 12.58
N PHE A 151 8.08 -5.05 11.40
CA PHE A 151 8.98 -4.70 10.30
C PHE A 151 8.19 -4.24 9.07
N GLY A 152 8.52 -3.05 8.58
CA GLY A 152 7.97 -2.48 7.35
C GLY A 152 9.05 -1.78 6.53
N THR A 153 8.81 -1.69 5.23
CA THR A 153 9.70 -1.07 4.26
C THR A 153 8.96 0.00 3.46
N ALA A 154 9.68 1.05 3.02
CA ALA A 154 9.24 1.96 1.98
C ALA A 154 10.36 2.15 0.97
N ALA A 155 10.08 1.88 -0.30
CA ALA A 155 10.98 2.15 -1.41
C ALA A 155 10.59 3.47 -2.09
N PHE A 156 11.56 4.38 -2.20
CA PHE A 156 11.38 5.71 -2.78
C PHE A 156 12.04 5.77 -4.17
N PRO A 157 11.41 6.39 -5.15
CA PRO A 157 12.08 6.70 -6.41
C PRO A 157 13.11 7.82 -6.22
N HIS A 158 14.05 7.92 -7.16
CA HIS A 158 15.09 8.93 -7.10
C HIS A 158 14.55 10.37 -7.09
N GLU A 159 13.46 10.59 -7.82
CA GLU A 159 12.78 11.88 -7.96
C GLU A 159 12.19 12.38 -6.63
N LEU A 160 11.91 11.48 -5.70
CA LEU A 160 11.39 11.79 -4.36
C LEU A 160 12.46 11.69 -3.26
N LYS A 161 13.74 11.80 -3.63
CA LYS A 161 14.88 11.71 -2.68
C LYS A 161 14.82 12.76 -1.56
N ASP A 162 14.36 13.96 -1.85
CA ASP A 162 14.27 15.00 -0.82
C ASP A 162 13.12 14.70 0.17
N LEU A 163 12.00 14.19 -0.31
CA LEU A 163 10.94 13.67 0.57
C LEU A 163 11.46 12.49 1.42
N GLN A 164 12.21 11.58 0.82
CA GLN A 164 12.86 10.47 1.55
C GLN A 164 13.75 10.97 2.71
N LYS A 165 14.56 12.03 2.50
CA LYS A 165 15.38 12.61 3.55
C LYS A 165 14.56 13.17 4.70
N VAL A 166 13.46 13.86 4.40
CA VAL A 166 12.56 14.37 5.44
C VAL A 166 11.94 13.23 6.24
N VAL A 167 11.45 12.16 5.57
CA VAL A 167 10.94 10.96 6.24
C VAL A 167 12.02 10.30 7.10
N GLN A 168 13.27 10.27 6.63
CA GLN A 168 14.41 9.74 7.40
C GLN A 168 14.68 10.57 8.65
N THR A 169 14.59 11.89 8.56
CA THR A 169 14.72 12.78 9.72
C THR A 169 13.60 12.55 10.73
N ILE A 170 12.33 12.44 10.27
CA ILE A 170 11.20 12.10 11.13
C ILE A 170 11.43 10.74 11.82
N ALA A 171 11.94 9.76 11.09
CA ALA A 171 12.26 8.43 11.63
C ALA A 171 13.32 8.53 12.76
N SER A 172 14.39 9.31 12.54
CA SER A 172 15.44 9.55 13.55
C SER A 172 14.88 10.15 14.84
N GLU A 173 13.98 11.14 14.71
CA GLU A 173 13.45 11.90 15.86
C GLU A 173 12.23 11.25 16.53
N THR A 174 11.74 10.11 16.00
CA THR A 174 10.55 9.44 16.54
C THR A 174 10.87 8.03 17.08
N TYR A 175 11.11 7.08 16.19
CA TYR A 175 11.34 5.68 16.57
C TYR A 175 12.80 5.23 16.42
N SER A 176 13.69 6.11 15.94
CA SER A 176 15.14 5.92 15.69
C SER A 176 15.44 4.76 14.73
N SER A 177 15.07 3.53 15.07
CA SER A 177 15.27 2.35 14.22
C SER A 177 14.30 1.21 14.56
N THR A 178 14.14 0.28 13.63
CA THR A 178 13.57 -1.04 13.92
C THR A 178 14.56 -1.85 14.76
N ALA A 179 14.08 -2.64 15.70
CA ALA A 179 14.92 -3.48 16.57
C ALA A 179 15.91 -4.34 15.77
N SER A 180 17.19 -4.30 16.14
CA SER A 180 18.28 -4.96 15.39
C SER A 180 18.03 -6.46 15.15
N PRO A 181 17.57 -7.26 16.12
CA PRO A 181 17.27 -8.68 15.86
C PRO A 181 16.25 -8.88 14.73
N ILE A 182 15.27 -7.98 14.63
CA ILE A 182 14.24 -8.02 13.58
C ILE A 182 14.82 -7.66 12.22
N GLN A 183 15.77 -6.72 12.17
CA GLN A 183 16.46 -6.37 10.92
C GLN A 183 17.26 -7.58 10.39
N TYR A 184 17.99 -8.30 11.25
CA TYR A 184 18.70 -9.51 10.85
C TYR A 184 17.75 -10.61 10.38
N ALA A 185 16.63 -10.82 11.06
CA ALA A 185 15.60 -11.76 10.61
C ALA A 185 14.99 -11.35 9.26
N ALA A 186 14.82 -10.06 9.02
CA ALA A 186 14.33 -9.54 7.75
C ALA A 186 15.31 -9.82 6.60
N VAL A 187 16.63 -9.74 6.84
CA VAL A 187 17.64 -10.13 5.83
C VAL A 187 17.41 -11.55 5.35
N GLU A 188 17.16 -12.48 6.29
CA GLU A 188 16.85 -13.88 5.92
C GLU A 188 15.51 -14.01 5.18
N ALA A 189 14.49 -13.26 5.60
CA ALA A 189 13.17 -13.29 4.98
C ALA A 189 13.14 -12.74 3.54
N TYR A 190 14.07 -11.87 3.19
CA TYR A 190 14.17 -11.30 1.84
C TYR A 190 15.25 -11.94 0.96
N LYS A 191 15.93 -12.98 1.47
CA LYS A 191 16.81 -13.79 0.63
C LYS A 191 16.01 -14.65 -0.32
N ASP A 192 16.60 -14.93 -1.47
CA ASP A 192 16.09 -15.94 -2.39
C ASP A 192 16.24 -17.32 -1.73
N ASN A 193 15.12 -17.89 -1.30
CA ASN A 193 15.08 -19.14 -0.54
C ASN A 193 13.89 -20.00 -1.00
N PRO A 194 14.13 -21.20 -1.54
CA PRO A 194 13.06 -22.09 -2.01
C PRO A 194 12.03 -22.45 -0.93
N ASP A 195 12.45 -22.60 0.33
CA ASP A 195 11.53 -22.93 1.42
C ASP A 195 10.55 -21.78 1.72
N LEU A 196 11.02 -20.53 1.60
CA LEU A 196 10.16 -19.36 1.73
C LEU A 196 9.18 -19.25 0.56
N GLU A 197 9.58 -19.61 -0.65
CA GLU A 197 8.66 -19.66 -1.78
C GLU A 197 7.59 -20.73 -1.60
N ILE A 198 7.96 -21.93 -1.16
CA ILE A 198 7.03 -23.00 -0.81
C ILE A 198 6.05 -22.53 0.28
N TYR A 199 6.55 -21.82 1.29
CA TYR A 199 5.70 -21.22 2.34
C TYR A 199 4.69 -20.23 1.75
N ARG A 200 5.13 -19.29 0.89
CA ARG A 200 4.25 -18.31 0.25
C ARG A 200 3.17 -18.96 -0.62
N ILE A 201 3.55 -19.96 -1.43
CA ILE A 201 2.61 -20.74 -2.25
C ILE A 201 1.56 -21.41 -1.38
N ASN A 202 1.96 -22.07 -0.31
CA ASN A 202 1.04 -22.75 0.60
C ASN A 202 0.15 -21.76 1.36
N ALA A 203 0.69 -20.62 1.82
CA ALA A 203 -0.09 -19.57 2.47
C ALA A 203 -1.19 -19.04 1.54
N ARG A 204 -0.85 -18.70 0.29
CA ARG A 204 -1.83 -18.29 -0.75
C ARG A 204 -2.91 -19.34 -0.98
N ARG A 205 -2.50 -20.61 -1.11
CA ARG A 205 -3.42 -21.72 -1.32
C ARG A 205 -4.41 -21.88 -0.16
N ILE A 206 -3.91 -21.88 1.07
CA ILE A 206 -4.75 -22.02 2.28
C ILE A 206 -5.71 -20.87 2.42
N LEU A 207 -5.23 -19.62 2.27
CA LEU A 207 -6.07 -18.43 2.36
C LEU A 207 -7.16 -18.42 1.29
N LYS A 208 -6.84 -18.81 0.05
CA LYS A 208 -7.82 -18.95 -1.03
C LYS A 208 -8.90 -20.00 -0.70
N MET A 209 -8.48 -21.16 -0.17
CA MET A 209 -9.42 -22.21 0.23
C MET A 209 -10.35 -21.74 1.35
N ILE A 210 -9.81 -21.08 2.37
CA ILE A 210 -10.60 -20.52 3.47
C ILE A 210 -11.58 -19.47 2.95
N GLY A 211 -11.10 -18.55 2.11
CA GLY A 211 -11.95 -17.52 1.50
C GLY A 211 -13.12 -18.11 0.71
N ASN A 212 -12.84 -19.10 -0.14
CA ASN A 212 -13.88 -19.79 -0.90
C ASN A 212 -14.89 -20.52 0.01
N TYR A 213 -14.38 -21.17 1.06
CA TYR A 213 -15.25 -21.84 2.03
C TYR A 213 -16.17 -20.86 2.75
N VAL A 214 -15.62 -19.75 3.25
CA VAL A 214 -16.42 -18.72 3.93
C VAL A 214 -17.45 -18.11 2.97
N TYR A 215 -17.03 -17.77 1.75
CA TYR A 215 -17.95 -17.24 0.72
C TYR A 215 -19.13 -18.21 0.47
N GLN A 216 -18.85 -19.50 0.26
CA GLN A 216 -19.89 -20.49 0.05
C GLN A 216 -20.83 -20.59 1.25
N ARG A 217 -20.29 -20.60 2.47
CA ARG A 217 -21.11 -20.68 3.69
C ARG A 217 -22.02 -19.46 3.86
N LEU A 218 -21.53 -18.26 3.57
CA LEU A 218 -22.34 -17.04 3.63
C LEU A 218 -23.43 -17.05 2.56
N HIS A 219 -23.09 -17.46 1.34
CA HIS A 219 -24.05 -17.61 0.24
C HIS A 219 -25.16 -18.60 0.59
N ASP A 220 -24.83 -19.77 1.18
CA ASP A 220 -25.79 -20.77 1.61
C ASP A 220 -26.72 -20.24 2.73
N MET A 221 -26.30 -19.20 3.45
CA MET A 221 -27.07 -18.52 4.49
C MET A 221 -27.86 -17.31 3.95
N ASN A 222 -27.80 -17.03 2.65
CA ASN A 222 -28.39 -15.84 1.99
C ASN A 222 -27.85 -14.51 2.56
N ILE A 223 -26.56 -14.47 2.88
CA ILE A 223 -25.82 -13.29 3.32
C ILE A 223 -24.88 -12.82 2.21
#